data_77fe6a7275b7136351729ca473a2a48a
#
_entry.id   77fe6a7275b7136351729ca473a2a48a
#
_cell.length_a   1.000
_cell.length_b   1.000
_cell.length_c   1.000
_cell.angle_alpha   90.00
_cell.angle_beta   90.00
_cell.angle_gamma   90.00
#
_symmetry.space_group_name_H-M   'P 1'
#
loop_
_entity.id
_entity.type
_entity.pdbx_description
1 polymer ?
#
loop_
_entity_poly.entity_id
_entity_poly.type
_entity_poly.pdbx_seq_one_letter_code
_entity_poly.pdbx_strand_id
1 'polypeptide(L)'
;MPMVRRCRAEGCHALTERPLHYCSTHHSMEAAYTEERQRYSRTRYNKRVRNRDDESKERYAFYRSKVWSSIRKIALERDNYLCQYCLALGMTTPDARIGDHVTPVEIAPELRTEISNVVATCRSCDNTKRTLEQEIYGTGQNRTKQNTELRLSVASWAGLIARKKRTSLNPSNKPIARFYNKGGIITLEMI
;
A
#
# COMPACT_ATOMS: atom_id res chain seq x y z
N MET A 1 32.35 -7.04 14.00
CA MET A 1 32.51 -8.49 14.24
C MET A 1 31.41 -9.23 13.49
N PRO A 2 31.72 -10.31 12.74
CA PRO A 2 30.68 -11.11 12.09
C PRO A 2 29.79 -11.74 13.17
N MET A 3 28.46 -11.68 12.96
CA MET A 3 27.50 -12.31 13.87
C MET A 3 27.36 -13.79 13.52
N VAL A 4 27.69 -14.67 14.43
CA VAL A 4 27.59 -16.11 14.27
C VAL A 4 26.38 -16.71 14.98
N ARG A 5 25.97 -17.91 14.58
CA ARG A 5 24.94 -18.74 15.22
C ARG A 5 25.34 -20.20 15.14
N ARG A 6 24.68 -21.05 15.97
CA ARG A 6 24.79 -22.50 15.82
C ARG A 6 24.10 -22.99 14.55
N CYS A 7 24.69 -23.98 13.89
CA CYS A 7 24.06 -24.75 12.82
C CYS A 7 22.75 -25.36 13.30
N ARG A 8 21.73 -25.36 12.44
CA ARG A 8 20.39 -25.89 12.75
C ARG A 8 20.23 -27.39 12.51
N ALA A 9 21.20 -28.05 11.91
CA ALA A 9 21.16 -29.50 11.75
C ALA A 9 21.17 -30.17 13.13
N GLU A 10 20.32 -31.17 13.30
CA GLU A 10 20.20 -31.93 14.55
C GLU A 10 21.55 -32.54 14.95
N GLY A 11 21.92 -32.38 16.20
CA GLY A 11 23.22 -32.85 16.70
C GLY A 11 24.45 -32.08 16.25
N CYS A 12 24.32 -31.06 15.42
CA CYS A 12 25.45 -30.28 14.95
C CYS A 12 25.76 -29.07 15.85
N HIS A 13 27.01 -28.99 16.34
CA HIS A 13 27.49 -27.91 17.20
C HIS A 13 28.33 -26.86 16.46
N ALA A 14 28.55 -27.00 15.14
CA ALA A 14 29.31 -26.05 14.34
C ALA A 14 28.66 -24.67 14.31
N LEU A 15 29.48 -23.63 14.20
CA LEU A 15 29.03 -22.26 14.02
C LEU A 15 28.92 -21.92 12.54
N THR A 16 27.99 -21.05 12.20
CA THR A 16 27.82 -20.47 10.87
C THR A 16 27.62 -18.97 10.97
N GLU A 17 28.07 -18.20 9.98
CA GLU A 17 27.86 -16.77 9.91
C GLU A 17 26.45 -16.41 9.44
N ARG A 18 25.86 -15.38 10.03
CA ARG A 18 24.60 -14.84 9.54
C ARG A 18 24.81 -14.20 8.13
N PRO A 19 23.85 -14.37 7.22
CA PRO A 19 22.47 -14.82 7.40
C PRO A 19 22.28 -16.34 7.36
N LEU A 20 23.28 -17.15 7.06
CA LEU A 20 23.17 -18.60 6.93
C LEU A 20 22.64 -19.27 8.22
N HIS A 21 21.93 -20.38 8.06
CA HIS A 21 21.37 -21.18 9.14
C HIS A 21 22.08 -22.49 9.35
N TYR A 22 22.81 -22.94 8.34
CA TYR A 22 23.54 -24.21 8.34
C TYR A 22 25.04 -23.97 8.08
N CYS A 23 25.89 -24.77 8.69
CA CYS A 23 27.33 -24.74 8.46
C CYS A 23 27.67 -25.28 7.06
N SER A 24 28.95 -25.20 6.69
CA SER A 24 29.45 -25.68 5.37
C SER A 24 29.07 -27.13 5.07
N THR A 25 29.13 -28.01 6.09
CA THR A 25 28.75 -29.43 5.96
C THR A 25 27.28 -29.65 5.67
N HIS A 26 26.40 -28.79 6.23
CA HIS A 26 24.94 -28.90 6.11
C HIS A 26 24.33 -27.85 5.20
N HIS A 27 25.15 -27.17 4.39
CA HIS A 27 24.72 -26.08 3.53
C HIS A 27 23.62 -26.47 2.52
N SER A 28 23.59 -27.74 2.10
CA SER A 28 22.53 -28.26 1.20
C SER A 28 21.11 -28.12 1.80
N MET A 29 20.99 -28.03 3.12
CA MET A 29 19.71 -27.84 3.80
C MET A 29 19.23 -26.38 3.81
N GLU A 30 20.07 -25.40 3.45
CA GLU A 30 19.76 -23.97 3.53
C GLU A 30 18.63 -23.56 2.60
N ALA A 31 18.61 -24.08 1.38
CA ALA A 31 17.59 -23.75 0.37
C ALA A 31 16.20 -24.19 0.84
N ALA A 32 16.05 -25.45 1.27
CA ALA A 32 14.78 -26.01 1.75
C ALA A 32 14.27 -25.27 2.98
N TYR A 33 15.15 -24.97 3.91
CA TYR A 33 14.79 -24.21 5.13
C TYR A 33 14.33 -22.79 4.80
N THR A 34 15.02 -22.11 3.88
CA THR A 34 14.67 -20.75 3.46
C THR A 34 13.30 -20.72 2.79
N GLU A 35 13.02 -21.70 1.94
CA GLU A 35 11.73 -21.83 1.26
C GLU A 35 10.60 -22.10 2.25
N GLU A 36 10.78 -23.03 3.19
CA GLU A 36 9.81 -23.33 4.23
C GLU A 36 9.50 -22.10 5.09
N ARG A 37 10.53 -21.36 5.48
CA ARG A 37 10.39 -20.13 6.26
C ARG A 37 9.66 -19.04 5.51
N GLN A 38 9.91 -18.89 4.21
CA GLN A 38 9.16 -17.95 3.36
C GLN A 38 7.70 -18.37 3.23
N ARG A 39 7.42 -19.68 3.06
CA ARG A 39 6.06 -20.22 3.02
C ARG A 39 5.32 -19.97 4.33
N TYR A 40 5.94 -20.24 5.47
CA TYR A 40 5.39 -19.97 6.78
C TYR A 40 5.09 -18.47 6.98
N SER A 41 6.03 -17.59 6.62
CA SER A 41 5.85 -16.14 6.72
C SER A 41 4.68 -15.66 5.86
N ARG A 42 4.55 -16.16 4.62
CA ARG A 42 3.42 -15.86 3.73
C ARG A 42 2.09 -16.32 4.29
N THR A 43 2.04 -17.54 4.81
CA THR A 43 0.83 -18.11 5.43
C THR A 43 0.40 -17.30 6.66
N ARG A 44 1.35 -16.96 7.53
CA ARG A 44 1.10 -16.12 8.71
C ARG A 44 0.61 -14.73 8.33
N TYR A 45 1.22 -14.10 7.33
CA TYR A 45 0.78 -12.80 6.80
C TYR A 45 -0.64 -12.88 6.24
N ASN A 46 -0.93 -13.90 5.42
CA ASN A 46 -2.26 -14.09 4.85
C ASN A 46 -3.32 -14.26 5.94
N LYS A 47 -3.03 -15.07 6.97
CA LYS A 47 -3.96 -15.31 8.09
C LYS A 47 -4.19 -14.05 8.94
N ARG A 48 -3.14 -13.30 9.24
CA ARG A 48 -3.21 -12.16 10.17
C ARG A 48 -3.61 -10.84 9.52
N VAL A 49 -3.34 -10.66 8.24
CA VAL A 49 -3.53 -9.38 7.55
C VAL A 49 -4.62 -9.49 6.49
N ARG A 50 -4.47 -10.40 5.53
CA ARG A 50 -5.39 -10.48 4.38
C ARG A 50 -6.74 -11.09 4.71
N ASN A 51 -6.75 -12.10 5.58
CA ASN A 51 -7.94 -12.85 5.97
C ASN A 51 -8.30 -12.60 7.43
N ARG A 52 -7.99 -11.42 7.95
CA ARG A 52 -8.20 -11.05 9.35
C ARG A 52 -9.68 -11.06 9.72
N ASP A 53 -10.49 -10.49 8.86
CA ASP A 53 -11.93 -10.35 8.96
C ASP A 53 -12.59 -10.56 7.59
N ASP A 54 -13.91 -10.65 7.55
CA ASP A 54 -14.64 -10.95 6.32
C ASP A 54 -14.55 -9.79 5.30
N GLU A 55 -14.54 -8.54 5.77
CA GLU A 55 -14.33 -7.37 4.91
C GLU A 55 -12.96 -7.42 4.22
N SER A 56 -11.91 -7.77 4.95
CA SER A 56 -10.56 -7.91 4.40
C SER A 56 -10.46 -9.06 3.39
N LYS A 57 -11.13 -10.18 3.66
CA LYS A 57 -11.20 -11.32 2.71
C LYS A 57 -11.91 -10.92 1.42
N GLU A 58 -13.09 -10.28 1.54
CA GLU A 58 -13.88 -9.85 0.39
C GLU A 58 -13.11 -8.85 -0.47
N ARG A 59 -12.50 -7.84 0.15
CA ARG A 59 -11.67 -6.87 -0.55
C ARG A 59 -10.49 -7.54 -1.27
N TYR A 60 -9.82 -8.47 -0.61
CA TYR A 60 -8.71 -9.20 -1.22
C TYR A 60 -9.18 -10.10 -2.39
N ALA A 61 -10.34 -10.75 -2.25
CA ALA A 61 -10.95 -11.54 -3.33
C ALA A 61 -11.30 -10.65 -4.52
N PHE A 62 -11.88 -9.46 -4.27
CA PHE A 62 -12.19 -8.48 -5.31
C PHE A 62 -10.95 -8.09 -6.13
N TYR A 63 -9.84 -7.71 -5.50
CA TYR A 63 -8.61 -7.33 -6.22
C TYR A 63 -7.94 -8.47 -7.00
N ARG A 64 -8.36 -9.71 -6.79
CA ARG A 64 -7.94 -10.88 -7.58
C ARG A 64 -8.94 -11.32 -8.63
N SER A 65 -10.09 -10.70 -8.67
CA SER A 65 -11.17 -11.07 -9.58
C SER A 65 -10.91 -10.63 -11.03
N LYS A 66 -11.57 -11.31 -11.97
CA LYS A 66 -11.60 -10.90 -13.38
C LYS A 66 -12.26 -9.53 -13.55
N VAL A 67 -13.26 -9.22 -12.72
CA VAL A 67 -13.95 -7.92 -12.70
C VAL A 67 -12.97 -6.78 -12.45
N TRP A 68 -12.17 -6.87 -11.37
CA TRP A 68 -11.14 -5.87 -11.12
C TRP A 68 -10.12 -5.76 -12.25
N SER A 69 -9.67 -6.90 -12.78
CA SER A 69 -8.71 -6.92 -13.88
C SER A 69 -9.22 -6.16 -15.10
N SER A 70 -10.51 -6.33 -15.44
CA SER A 70 -11.16 -5.64 -16.57
C SER A 70 -11.32 -4.14 -16.30
N ILE A 71 -11.86 -3.75 -15.14
CA ILE A 71 -12.03 -2.35 -14.75
C ILE A 71 -10.69 -1.62 -14.75
N ARG A 72 -9.67 -2.23 -14.13
CA ARG A 72 -8.31 -1.68 -14.12
C ARG A 72 -7.78 -1.47 -15.55
N LYS A 73 -7.96 -2.46 -16.44
CA LYS A 73 -7.51 -2.35 -17.83
C LYS A 73 -8.19 -1.17 -18.54
N ILE A 74 -9.51 -1.05 -18.44
CA ILE A 74 -10.29 0.04 -19.04
C ILE A 74 -9.81 1.40 -18.51
N ALA A 75 -9.62 1.53 -17.20
CA ALA A 75 -9.14 2.77 -16.60
C ALA A 75 -7.73 3.15 -17.09
N LEU A 76 -6.81 2.18 -17.18
CA LEU A 76 -5.46 2.42 -17.68
C LEU A 76 -5.45 2.87 -19.15
N GLU A 77 -6.28 2.23 -19.99
CA GLU A 77 -6.43 2.58 -21.41
C GLU A 77 -7.06 3.98 -21.59
N ARG A 78 -8.15 4.28 -20.84
CA ARG A 78 -8.78 5.62 -20.83
C ARG A 78 -7.78 6.71 -20.47
N ASP A 79 -6.92 6.45 -19.50
CA ASP A 79 -5.96 7.42 -18.98
C ASP A 79 -4.63 7.44 -19.78
N ASN A 80 -4.57 6.71 -20.90
CA ASN A 80 -3.37 6.57 -21.74
C ASN A 80 -2.11 6.17 -20.96
N TYR A 81 -2.26 5.37 -19.91
CA TYR A 81 -1.17 4.98 -19.00
C TYR A 81 -0.41 6.17 -18.41
N LEU A 82 -1.08 7.34 -18.26
CA LEU A 82 -0.54 8.51 -17.60
C LEU A 82 -1.04 8.59 -16.17
N CYS A 83 -0.14 8.89 -15.23
CA CYS A 83 -0.52 9.08 -13.83
C CYS A 83 -1.43 10.29 -13.66
N GLN A 84 -2.69 10.08 -13.30
CA GLN A 84 -3.69 11.15 -13.19
C GLN A 84 -3.39 12.14 -12.06
N TYR A 85 -2.74 11.69 -10.99
CA TYR A 85 -2.30 12.59 -9.90
C TYR A 85 -1.14 13.50 -10.34
N CYS A 86 -0.20 12.98 -11.13
CA CYS A 86 0.86 13.81 -11.71
C CYS A 86 0.30 14.78 -12.76
N LEU A 87 -0.60 14.30 -13.61
CA LEU A 87 -1.24 15.10 -14.65
C LEU A 87 -2.02 16.28 -14.06
N ALA A 88 -2.75 16.07 -12.96
CA ALA A 88 -3.45 17.13 -12.23
C ALA A 88 -2.52 18.23 -11.66
N LEU A 89 -1.21 17.95 -11.58
CA LEU A 89 -0.17 18.91 -11.19
C LEU A 89 0.60 19.48 -12.40
N GLY A 90 0.14 19.23 -13.61
CA GLY A 90 0.82 19.66 -14.84
C GLY A 90 2.05 18.83 -15.21
N MET A 91 2.23 17.65 -14.60
CA MET A 91 3.37 16.77 -14.85
C MET A 91 2.94 15.53 -15.63
N THR A 92 3.63 15.22 -16.71
CA THR A 92 3.40 13.99 -17.49
C THR A 92 4.30 12.86 -16.95
N THR A 93 3.69 11.83 -16.35
CA THR A 93 4.39 10.64 -15.88
C THR A 93 3.85 9.44 -16.63
N PRO A 94 4.56 8.94 -17.63
CA PRO A 94 4.17 7.78 -18.42
C PRO A 94 4.37 6.46 -17.65
N ASP A 95 3.90 5.37 -18.26
CA ASP A 95 4.01 3.99 -17.73
C ASP A 95 3.34 3.79 -16.35
N ALA A 96 2.24 4.51 -16.12
CA ALA A 96 1.39 4.31 -14.96
C ALA A 96 0.59 3.03 -15.14
N ARG A 97 1.02 1.94 -14.51
CA ARG A 97 0.42 0.59 -14.64
C ARG A 97 -0.40 0.16 -13.42
N ILE A 98 -0.59 1.03 -12.48
CA ILE A 98 -1.39 0.75 -11.27
C ILE A 98 -2.75 1.39 -11.46
N GLY A 99 -3.83 0.61 -11.30
CA GLY A 99 -5.17 1.16 -11.13
C GLY A 99 -5.41 1.45 -9.65
N ASP A 100 -5.85 2.65 -9.35
CA ASP A 100 -6.11 3.12 -7.99
C ASP A 100 -7.54 3.64 -7.88
N HIS A 101 -8.23 3.29 -6.79
CA HIS A 101 -9.55 3.85 -6.48
C HIS A 101 -9.39 5.24 -5.88
N VAL A 102 -9.95 6.25 -6.52
CA VAL A 102 -9.93 7.65 -6.04
C VAL A 102 -10.50 7.71 -4.62
N THR A 103 -11.70 7.17 -4.43
CA THR A 103 -12.24 6.90 -3.09
C THR A 103 -11.94 5.44 -2.72
N PRO A 104 -11.24 5.19 -1.60
CA PRO A 104 -10.84 3.83 -1.23
C PRO A 104 -12.02 2.88 -1.06
N VAL A 105 -11.88 1.63 -1.49
CA VAL A 105 -12.91 0.57 -1.35
C VAL A 105 -13.30 0.33 0.12
N GLU A 106 -12.39 0.57 1.04
CA GLU A 106 -12.68 0.48 2.49
C GLU A 106 -13.66 1.54 2.97
N ILE A 107 -13.77 2.66 2.25
CA ILE A 107 -14.62 3.81 2.60
C ILE A 107 -15.91 3.81 1.79
N ALA A 108 -15.85 3.42 0.52
CA ALA A 108 -16.99 3.37 -0.39
C ALA A 108 -16.99 2.03 -1.16
N PRO A 109 -17.38 0.91 -0.50
CA PRO A 109 -17.43 -0.42 -1.14
C PRO A 109 -18.35 -0.45 -2.36
N GLU A 110 -19.38 0.37 -2.39
CA GLU A 110 -20.34 0.51 -3.50
C GLU A 110 -19.67 1.05 -4.78
N LEU A 111 -18.61 1.85 -4.66
CA LEU A 111 -17.87 2.41 -5.78
C LEU A 111 -16.74 1.51 -6.30
N ARG A 112 -16.63 0.28 -5.77
CA ARG A 112 -15.51 -0.62 -6.11
C ARG A 112 -15.45 -1.03 -7.57
N THR A 113 -16.60 -1.04 -8.25
CA THR A 113 -16.72 -1.41 -9.66
C THR A 113 -16.92 -0.22 -10.60
N GLU A 114 -17.02 0.99 -10.05
CA GLU A 114 -17.22 2.20 -10.83
C GLU A 114 -15.94 2.62 -11.53
N ILE A 115 -15.95 2.62 -12.88
CA ILE A 115 -14.78 2.99 -13.69
C ILE A 115 -14.37 4.44 -13.43
N SER A 116 -15.32 5.33 -13.16
CA SER A 116 -15.08 6.73 -12.81
C SER A 116 -14.30 6.92 -11.51
N ASN A 117 -14.41 5.93 -10.59
CA ASN A 117 -13.66 5.90 -9.34
C ASN A 117 -12.27 5.27 -9.47
N VAL A 118 -11.86 4.81 -10.66
CA VAL A 118 -10.55 4.19 -10.86
C VAL A 118 -9.71 5.01 -11.82
N VAL A 119 -8.47 5.28 -11.45
CA VAL A 119 -7.51 6.06 -12.25
C VAL A 119 -6.16 5.36 -12.38
N ALA A 120 -5.46 5.67 -13.47
CA ALA A 120 -4.07 5.25 -13.64
C ALA A 120 -3.15 6.03 -12.69
N THR A 121 -2.26 5.34 -11.99
CA THR A 121 -1.29 5.97 -11.09
C THR A 121 0.10 5.36 -11.21
N CYS A 122 1.13 6.18 -10.98
CA CYS A 122 2.49 5.70 -10.84
C CYS A 122 2.75 5.17 -9.41
N ARG A 123 3.75 4.30 -9.25
CA ARG A 123 4.11 3.69 -7.97
C ARG A 123 4.35 4.70 -6.85
N SER A 124 4.99 5.81 -7.18
CA SER A 124 5.30 6.86 -6.20
C SER A 124 4.04 7.53 -5.65
N CYS A 125 3.06 7.84 -6.51
CA CYS A 125 1.78 8.42 -6.08
C CYS A 125 0.93 7.40 -5.32
N ASP A 126 0.85 6.14 -5.79
CA ASP A 126 0.14 5.05 -5.12
C ASP A 126 0.63 4.84 -3.67
N ASN A 127 1.94 4.73 -3.48
CA ASN A 127 2.53 4.56 -2.14
C ASN A 127 2.25 5.75 -1.22
N THR A 128 2.36 6.98 -1.74
CA THR A 128 2.12 8.20 -0.95
C THR A 128 0.63 8.32 -0.61
N LYS A 129 -0.26 8.07 -1.56
CA LYS A 129 -1.71 8.09 -1.36
C LYS A 129 -2.14 7.08 -0.31
N ARG A 130 -1.64 5.85 -0.35
CA ARG A 130 -1.92 4.82 0.64
C ARG A 130 -1.58 5.28 2.07
N THR A 131 -0.47 5.99 2.25
CA THR A 131 -0.11 6.58 3.55
C THR A 131 -1.12 7.66 3.96
N LEU A 132 -1.49 8.53 3.03
CA LEU A 132 -2.49 9.57 3.28
C LEU A 132 -3.89 8.99 3.57
N GLU A 133 -4.30 7.93 2.89
CA GLU A 133 -5.55 7.21 3.19
C GLU A 133 -5.59 6.70 4.63
N GLN A 134 -4.47 6.15 5.10
CA GLN A 134 -4.35 5.71 6.49
C GLN A 134 -4.44 6.88 7.48
N GLU A 135 -3.89 8.03 7.14
CA GLU A 135 -3.92 9.23 7.97
C GLU A 135 -5.30 9.90 7.98
N ILE A 136 -5.94 9.99 6.80
CA ILE A 136 -7.20 10.72 6.61
C ILE A 136 -8.39 9.87 7.03
N TYR A 137 -8.46 8.62 6.59
CA TYR A 137 -9.62 7.76 6.78
C TYR A 137 -9.45 6.71 7.88
N GLY A 138 -8.27 6.59 8.47
CA GLY A 138 -7.99 5.53 9.42
C GLY A 138 -8.07 4.13 8.82
N THR A 139 -7.80 4.00 7.50
CA THR A 139 -7.75 2.70 6.82
C THR A 139 -6.53 1.89 7.25
N GLY A 140 -6.56 0.58 7.00
CA GLY A 140 -5.45 -0.30 7.31
C GLY A 140 -5.59 -1.05 8.63
N GLN A 141 -4.52 -1.74 9.01
CA GLN A 141 -4.54 -2.66 10.14
C GLN A 141 -4.57 -1.92 11.49
N ASN A 142 -5.42 -2.36 12.40
CA ASN A 142 -5.57 -1.85 13.79
C ASN A 142 -5.92 -0.36 13.88
N ARG A 143 -6.63 0.16 12.88
CA ARG A 143 -7.10 1.56 12.87
C ARG A 143 -8.62 1.62 12.88
N THR A 144 -9.15 2.69 13.43
CA THR A 144 -10.59 2.99 13.39
C THR A 144 -10.87 3.88 12.20
N LYS A 145 -11.87 3.51 11.38
CA LYS A 145 -12.29 4.32 10.25
C LYS A 145 -12.82 5.67 10.74
N GLN A 146 -12.44 6.74 10.03
CA GLN A 146 -12.85 8.10 10.28
C GLN A 146 -13.11 8.83 8.96
N ASN A 147 -13.77 9.98 9.00
CA ASN A 147 -14.07 10.80 7.82
C ASN A 147 -14.72 10.02 6.66
N THR A 148 -15.57 9.03 6.98
CA THR A 148 -16.15 8.11 6.00
C THR A 148 -16.99 8.78 4.92
N GLU A 149 -17.52 9.99 5.19
CA GLU A 149 -18.30 10.78 4.24
C GLU A 149 -17.44 11.66 3.32
N LEU A 150 -16.15 11.79 3.63
CA LEU A 150 -15.25 12.62 2.84
C LEU A 150 -14.98 11.97 1.48
N ARG A 151 -15.19 12.73 0.41
CA ARG A 151 -14.88 12.34 -0.97
C ARG A 151 -13.89 13.33 -1.57
N LEU A 152 -12.68 12.87 -1.82
CA LEU A 152 -11.62 13.68 -2.39
C LEU A 152 -11.55 13.46 -3.90
N SER A 153 -11.43 14.54 -4.67
CA SER A 153 -11.22 14.50 -6.11
C SER A 153 -9.77 14.11 -6.45
N VAL A 154 -9.52 13.78 -7.71
CA VAL A 154 -8.15 13.54 -8.23
C VAL A 154 -7.26 14.75 -7.97
N ALA A 155 -7.75 15.97 -8.21
CA ALA A 155 -7.00 17.20 -7.97
C ALA A 155 -6.67 17.41 -6.47
N SER A 156 -7.62 17.13 -5.59
CA SER A 156 -7.42 17.19 -4.13
C SER A 156 -6.34 16.20 -3.68
N TRP A 157 -6.41 14.95 -4.15
CA TRP A 157 -5.39 13.94 -3.89
C TRP A 157 -4.01 14.36 -4.42
N ALA A 158 -3.96 14.88 -5.64
CA ALA A 158 -2.70 15.35 -6.25
C ALA A 158 -2.03 16.42 -5.37
N GLY A 159 -2.80 17.39 -4.89
CA GLY A 159 -2.29 18.43 -3.97
C GLY A 159 -1.75 17.86 -2.66
N LEU A 160 -2.47 16.91 -2.04
CA LEU A 160 -2.04 16.24 -0.80
C LEU A 160 -0.78 15.40 -1.02
N ILE A 161 -0.72 14.64 -2.13
CA ILE A 161 0.44 13.82 -2.50
C ILE A 161 1.67 14.70 -2.72
N ALA A 162 1.54 15.79 -3.47
CA ALA A 162 2.65 16.72 -3.71
C ALA A 162 3.19 17.32 -2.42
N ARG A 163 2.29 17.68 -1.50
CA ARG A 163 2.63 18.24 -0.19
C ARG A 163 3.37 17.20 0.67
N LYS A 164 2.84 15.99 0.76
CA LYS A 164 3.46 14.89 1.53
C LYS A 164 4.87 14.55 1.03
N LYS A 165 5.06 14.53 -0.29
CA LYS A 165 6.39 14.30 -0.89
C LYS A 165 7.38 15.42 -0.54
N ARG A 166 6.95 16.69 -0.55
CA ARG A 166 7.81 17.83 -0.15
C ARG A 166 8.25 17.75 1.31
N THR A 167 7.33 17.43 2.23
CA THR A 167 7.67 17.28 3.65
C THR A 167 8.59 16.10 3.94
N SER A 168 8.52 15.03 3.13
CA SER A 168 9.45 13.91 3.25
C SER A 168 10.87 14.26 2.80
N LEU A 169 11.02 15.20 1.86
CA LEU A 169 12.32 15.69 1.39
C LEU A 169 12.92 16.76 2.31
N ASN A 170 12.08 17.45 3.11
CA ASN A 170 12.51 18.53 4.01
C ASN A 170 11.81 18.38 5.37
N PRO A 171 12.33 17.54 6.30
CA PRO A 171 11.68 17.22 7.57
C PRO A 171 11.46 18.41 8.51
N SER A 172 12.22 19.50 8.34
CA SER A 172 12.13 20.72 9.15
C SER A 172 10.89 21.55 8.88
N ASN A 173 10.16 21.29 7.81
CA ASN A 173 9.00 22.06 7.39
C ASN A 173 7.73 21.19 7.45
N LYS A 174 7.35 20.72 8.65
CA LYS A 174 6.09 19.99 8.88
C LYS A 174 4.94 20.99 9.09
N PRO A 175 4.10 21.27 8.08
CA PRO A 175 2.84 21.97 8.33
C PRO A 175 1.89 21.01 9.04
N ILE A 176 1.29 21.47 10.12
CA ILE A 176 0.22 20.75 10.81
C ILE A 176 -1.07 20.97 10.01
N ALA A 177 -1.48 19.96 9.25
CA ALA A 177 -2.78 19.97 8.59
C ALA A 177 -3.86 19.65 9.64
N ARG A 178 -4.78 20.57 9.87
CA ARG A 178 -5.99 20.32 10.66
C ARG A 178 -7.19 20.33 9.73
N PHE A 179 -8.03 19.31 9.85
CA PHE A 179 -9.32 19.23 9.18
C PHE A 179 -10.39 19.78 10.11
N TYR A 180 -11.13 20.79 9.67
CA TYR A 180 -12.28 21.31 10.39
C TYR A 180 -13.56 21.06 9.58
N ASN A 181 -14.58 20.56 10.27
CA ASN A 181 -15.93 20.46 9.72
C ASN A 181 -16.72 21.72 10.12
N LYS A 182 -16.91 22.64 9.18
CA LYS A 182 -17.79 23.80 9.36
C LYS A 182 -19.00 23.61 8.44
N GLY A 183 -20.11 23.13 9.03
CA GLY A 183 -21.41 23.12 8.34
C GLY A 183 -21.49 22.28 7.09
N GLY A 184 -20.90 21.07 7.06
CA GLY A 184 -20.96 20.14 5.93
C GLY A 184 -19.93 20.38 4.82
N ILE A 185 -19.10 21.42 4.94
CA ILE A 185 -17.98 21.69 4.04
C ILE A 185 -16.70 21.48 4.82
N ILE A 186 -15.91 20.48 4.43
CA ILE A 186 -14.59 20.25 5.02
C ILE A 186 -13.58 21.15 4.35
N THR A 187 -13.15 22.20 5.06
CA THR A 187 -12.07 23.08 4.63
C THR A 187 -10.76 22.64 5.24
N LEU A 188 -9.72 22.62 4.43
CA LEU A 188 -8.34 22.36 4.81
C LEU A 188 -7.68 23.70 5.15
N GLU A 189 -7.56 24.05 6.43
CA GLU A 189 -6.76 25.18 6.85
C GLU A 189 -5.34 24.73 7.21
N MET A 190 -4.37 25.51 6.79
CA MET A 190 -2.93 25.32 7.01
C MET A 190 -2.44 26.32 8.01
N ILE A 191 -1.79 25.83 9.03
CA ILE A 191 -1.00 26.63 9.98
C ILE A 191 0.47 26.25 9.78
#